data_dac45a4a8413e919801ba0701dc484b9
#
_entry.id   dac45a4a8413e919801ba0701dc484b9
#
_cell.length_a   1.000
_cell.length_b   1.000
_cell.length_c   1.000
_cell.angle_alpha   90.00
_cell.angle_beta   90.00
_cell.angle_gamma   90.00
#
_symmetry.space_group_name_H-M   'P 1'
#
loop_
_entity.id
_entity.type
_entity.pdbx_description
1 polymer ?
#
loop_
_entity_poly.entity_id
_entity_poly.type
_entity_poly.pdbx_seq_one_letter_code
_entity_poly.pdbx_strand_id
1 'polypeptide(L)'
;MITIDAQDKTLGRVASAAAKALLGKHKTTFVKNQIVGEEVTILNATKIKITGNKQEAKTYLRYSGYPGGQKEESYAMLTASTEIGKARRGHKEAIRRAILGMLPKNKLQTRRIKLLTIKN
;
A
#
# COMPACT_ATOMS: atom_id res chain seq x y z
N MET A 1 15.15 8.65 6.75
CA MET A 1 14.25 8.55 5.58
C MET A 1 14.78 7.51 4.61
N ILE A 2 13.94 6.58 4.19
CA ILE A 2 14.33 5.49 3.26
C ILE A 2 13.58 5.68 1.95
N THR A 3 14.30 5.71 0.84
CA THR A 3 13.71 5.80 -0.50
C THR A 3 13.70 4.43 -1.17
N ILE A 4 12.54 4.02 -1.68
CA ILE A 4 12.33 2.73 -2.37
C ILE A 4 11.86 3.03 -3.78
N ASP A 5 12.60 2.56 -4.78
CA ASP A 5 12.16 2.61 -6.16
C ASP A 5 11.27 1.40 -6.46
N ALA A 6 10.07 1.65 -6.99
CA ALA A 6 9.09 0.63 -7.35
C ALA A 6 9.20 0.17 -8.81
N GLN A 7 10.03 0.82 -9.62
CA GLN A 7 10.19 0.49 -11.04
C GLN A 7 10.57 -0.99 -11.21
N ASP A 8 9.84 -1.69 -12.07
CA ASP A 8 10.02 -3.10 -12.42
C ASP A 8 9.97 -4.10 -11.25
N LYS A 9 9.66 -3.62 -10.04
CA LYS A 9 9.50 -4.48 -8.86
C LYS A 9 8.05 -4.92 -8.68
N THR A 10 7.87 -6.12 -8.16
CA THR A 10 6.53 -6.64 -7.87
C THR A 10 5.92 -5.92 -6.67
N LEU A 11 4.61 -5.71 -6.71
CA LEU A 11 3.83 -5.03 -5.66
C LEU A 11 4.14 -5.59 -4.26
N GLY A 12 4.19 -6.92 -4.11
CA GLY A 12 4.45 -7.57 -2.81
C GLY A 12 5.86 -7.30 -2.29
N ARG A 13 6.87 -7.29 -3.14
CA ARG A 13 8.26 -7.00 -2.73
C ARG A 13 8.44 -5.55 -2.30
N VAL A 14 7.86 -4.61 -3.04
CA VAL A 14 7.87 -3.19 -2.65
C VAL A 14 7.15 -3.01 -1.31
N ALA A 15 5.97 -3.62 -1.15
CA ALA A 15 5.20 -3.53 0.08
C ALA A 15 5.91 -4.15 1.28
N SER A 16 6.57 -5.30 1.14
CA SER A 16 7.31 -5.94 2.24
C SER A 16 8.54 -5.14 2.65
N ALA A 17 9.28 -4.57 1.70
CA ALA A 17 10.41 -3.69 1.99
C ALA A 17 9.96 -2.43 2.74
N ALA A 18 8.89 -1.78 2.27
CA ALA A 18 8.32 -0.61 2.92
C ALA A 18 7.78 -0.93 4.34
N ALA A 19 7.08 -2.05 4.51
CA ALA A 19 6.58 -2.47 5.80
C ALA A 19 7.72 -2.76 6.81
N LYS A 20 8.82 -3.38 6.36
CA LYS A 20 10.02 -3.62 7.19
C LYS A 20 10.62 -2.30 7.68
N ALA A 21 10.72 -1.30 6.80
CA ALA A 21 11.26 0.02 7.11
C ALA A 21 10.33 0.81 8.06
N LEU A 22 9.02 0.83 7.79
CA LEU A 22 8.00 1.47 8.65
C LEU A 22 7.91 0.84 10.05
N LEU A 23 8.18 -0.45 10.17
CA LEU A 23 8.28 -1.12 11.46
C LEU A 23 9.59 -0.80 12.19
N GLY A 24 10.64 -0.44 11.47
CA GLY A 24 11.98 -0.25 12.02
C GLY A 24 12.71 -1.54 12.33
N LYS A 25 12.38 -2.66 11.66
CA LYS A 25 13.00 -3.97 11.89
C LYS A 25 14.51 -4.04 11.54
N HIS A 26 15.02 -3.04 10.84
CA HIS A 26 16.44 -2.90 10.51
C HIS A 26 17.25 -2.25 11.64
N LYS A 27 16.58 -1.68 12.65
CA LYS A 27 17.25 -1.01 13.77
C LYS A 27 17.43 -1.95 14.96
N THR A 28 18.54 -1.82 15.67
CA THR A 28 18.81 -2.54 16.93
C THR A 28 17.84 -2.15 18.05
N THR A 29 17.33 -0.90 18.00
CA THR A 29 16.37 -0.36 18.96
C THR A 29 14.92 -0.77 18.68
N PHE A 30 14.68 -1.77 17.81
CA PHE A 30 13.35 -2.20 17.46
C PHE A 30 12.55 -2.72 18.66
N VAL A 31 11.42 -2.09 18.93
CA VAL A 31 10.45 -2.50 19.96
C VAL A 31 9.04 -2.51 19.36
N LYS A 32 8.26 -3.58 19.62
CA LYS A 32 6.94 -3.77 18.99
C LYS A 32 5.91 -2.73 19.41
N ASN A 33 5.98 -2.22 20.63
CA ASN A 33 5.03 -1.29 21.25
C ASN A 33 5.33 0.19 20.97
N GLN A 34 6.42 0.51 20.28
CA GLN A 34 6.82 1.87 19.95
C GLN A 34 6.91 2.09 18.43
N ILE A 35 6.88 3.35 18.02
CA ILE A 35 7.09 3.75 16.63
C ILE A 35 8.56 4.13 16.48
N VAL A 36 9.38 3.17 16.09
CA VAL A 36 10.84 3.34 15.84
C VAL A 36 11.12 3.41 14.32
N GLY A 37 10.09 3.18 13.50
CA GLY A 37 10.19 3.17 12.04
C GLY A 37 10.66 4.51 11.47
N GLU A 38 11.11 4.47 10.23
CA GLU A 38 11.54 5.65 9.48
C GLU A 38 10.49 6.08 8.47
N GLU A 39 10.58 7.33 8.05
CA GLU A 39 9.82 7.82 6.90
C GLU A 39 10.27 7.07 5.64
N VAL A 40 9.29 6.61 4.88
CA VAL A 40 9.50 5.85 3.65
C VAL A 40 8.90 6.59 2.48
N THR A 41 9.72 6.87 1.47
CA THR A 41 9.26 7.44 0.20
C THR A 41 9.37 6.38 -0.89
N ILE A 42 8.25 6.09 -1.56
CA ILE A 42 8.21 5.20 -2.72
C ILE A 42 8.14 6.04 -3.97
N LEU A 43 9.06 5.79 -4.91
CA LEU A 43 9.13 6.46 -6.22
C LEU A 43 8.61 5.52 -7.31
N ASN A 44 8.20 6.11 -8.44
CA ASN A 44 7.76 5.39 -9.66
C ASN A 44 6.59 4.42 -9.41
N ALA A 45 5.60 4.84 -8.62
CA ALA A 45 4.47 3.98 -8.25
C ALA A 45 3.68 3.45 -9.46
N THR A 46 3.63 4.19 -10.57
CA THR A 46 2.94 3.78 -11.81
C THR A 46 3.65 2.66 -12.55
N LYS A 47 4.96 2.51 -12.40
CA LYS A 47 5.80 1.51 -13.08
C LYS A 47 5.92 0.19 -12.32
N ILE A 48 5.07 -0.03 -11.33
CA ILE A 48 5.07 -1.26 -10.54
C ILE A 48 4.60 -2.46 -11.36
N LYS A 49 5.29 -3.59 -11.22
CA LYS A 49 4.97 -4.80 -11.95
C LYS A 49 3.92 -5.64 -11.21
N ILE A 50 2.87 -6.02 -11.91
CA ILE A 50 1.88 -6.98 -11.44
C ILE A 50 2.07 -8.28 -12.22
N THR A 51 2.20 -9.40 -11.51
CA THR A 51 2.46 -10.71 -12.10
C THR A 51 1.19 -11.56 -12.19
N GLY A 52 1.11 -12.40 -13.23
CA GLY A 52 -0.04 -13.29 -13.46
C GLY A 52 -1.31 -12.50 -13.79
N ASN A 53 -2.46 -13.12 -13.57
CA ASN A 53 -3.78 -12.53 -13.86
C ASN A 53 -4.32 -11.63 -12.74
N LYS A 54 -3.44 -11.08 -11.89
CA LYS A 54 -3.85 -10.29 -10.72
C LYS A 54 -4.47 -8.94 -11.08
N GLN A 55 -4.27 -8.46 -12.30
CA GLN A 55 -4.90 -7.22 -12.75
C GLN A 55 -6.42 -7.32 -12.72
N GLU A 56 -6.97 -8.44 -13.14
CA GLU A 56 -8.41 -8.70 -13.18
C GLU A 56 -8.88 -9.49 -11.95
N ALA A 57 -8.14 -10.54 -11.59
CA ALA A 57 -8.52 -11.47 -10.54
C ALA A 57 -8.36 -10.91 -9.11
N LYS A 58 -7.49 -9.90 -8.90
CA LYS A 58 -7.32 -9.32 -7.57
C LYS A 58 -8.43 -8.32 -7.28
N THR A 59 -9.28 -8.66 -6.32
CA THR A 59 -10.39 -7.80 -5.89
C THR A 59 -10.12 -7.16 -4.53
N TYR A 60 -10.66 -5.96 -4.34
CA TYR A 60 -10.67 -5.23 -3.08
C TYR A 60 -12.11 -5.07 -2.63
N LEU A 61 -12.42 -5.63 -1.48
CA LEU A 61 -13.75 -5.58 -0.91
C LEU A 61 -13.93 -4.33 -0.04
N ARG A 62 -15.08 -3.70 -0.17
CA ARG A 62 -15.56 -2.64 0.74
C ARG A 62 -16.96 -2.98 1.19
N TYR A 63 -17.25 -2.65 2.44
CA TYR A 63 -18.55 -2.88 3.03
C TYR A 63 -19.05 -1.62 3.73
N SER A 64 -20.26 -1.18 3.40
CA SER A 64 -20.85 0.05 3.96
C SER A 64 -21.55 -0.15 5.30
N GLY A 65 -21.76 -1.40 5.74
CA GLY A 65 -22.51 -1.73 6.94
C GLY A 65 -24.02 -1.93 6.73
N TYR A 66 -24.54 -1.64 5.53
CA TYR A 66 -25.95 -1.86 5.17
C TYR A 66 -26.16 -3.21 4.48
N PRO A 67 -27.39 -3.81 4.55
CA PRO A 67 -27.71 -4.99 3.76
C PRO A 67 -27.42 -4.76 2.28
N GLY A 68 -26.71 -5.72 1.63
CA GLY A 68 -26.27 -5.59 0.23
C GLY A 68 -25.19 -4.53 -0.03
N GLY A 69 -24.56 -3.99 1.01
CA GLY A 69 -23.57 -2.90 0.91
C GLY A 69 -22.15 -3.35 0.57
N GLN A 70 -21.92 -4.63 0.27
CA GLN A 70 -20.61 -5.10 -0.19
C GLN A 70 -20.34 -4.62 -1.63
N LYS A 71 -19.19 -4.00 -1.82
CA LYS A 71 -18.72 -3.55 -3.14
C LYS A 71 -17.36 -4.17 -3.40
N GLU A 72 -17.21 -4.68 -4.60
CA GLU A 72 -15.95 -5.25 -5.11
C GLU A 72 -15.35 -4.32 -6.15
N GLU A 73 -14.05 -4.16 -6.10
CA GLU A 73 -13.28 -3.33 -7.02
C GLU A 73 -12.05 -4.12 -7.44
N SER A 74 -11.89 -4.41 -8.74
CA SER A 74 -10.69 -5.09 -9.24
C SER A 74 -9.47 -4.18 -9.18
N TYR A 75 -8.27 -4.77 -9.26
CA TYR A 75 -7.03 -3.99 -9.33
C TYR A 75 -7.04 -3.05 -10.56
N ALA A 76 -7.49 -3.54 -11.71
CA ALA A 76 -7.60 -2.75 -12.92
C ALA A 76 -8.53 -1.53 -12.73
N MET A 77 -9.71 -1.74 -12.12
CA MET A 77 -10.64 -0.65 -11.81
C MET A 77 -10.06 0.35 -10.81
N LEU A 78 -9.30 -0.13 -9.83
CA LEU A 78 -8.65 0.73 -8.83
C LEU A 78 -7.59 1.63 -9.45
N THR A 79 -6.85 1.13 -10.45
CA THR A 79 -5.73 1.83 -11.10
C THR A 79 -6.13 2.58 -12.36
N ALA A 80 -7.28 2.27 -12.96
CA ALA A 80 -7.78 2.98 -14.12
C ALA A 80 -8.00 4.47 -13.80
N SER A 81 -7.41 5.33 -14.63
CA SER A 81 -7.67 6.76 -14.61
C SER A 81 -9.07 6.98 -15.21
N THR A 82 -10.07 7.14 -14.39
CA THR A 82 -11.38 7.59 -14.90
C THR A 82 -11.32 9.08 -15.13
N GLU A 83 -11.57 9.51 -16.36
CA GLU A 83 -11.60 10.92 -16.83
C GLU A 83 -12.66 11.79 -16.13
N ILE A 84 -13.48 11.23 -15.27
CA ILE A 84 -14.53 11.95 -14.56
C ILE A 84 -14.03 12.34 -13.17
N GLY A 85 -13.28 13.43 -13.07
CA GLY A 85 -13.17 14.33 -11.91
C GLY A 85 -12.82 13.78 -10.53
N LYS A 86 -12.68 12.48 -10.36
CA LYS A 86 -12.24 11.84 -9.13
C LYS A 86 -11.08 10.92 -9.47
N ALA A 87 -9.87 11.46 -9.41
CA ALA A 87 -8.63 10.68 -9.43
C ALA A 87 -8.73 9.57 -8.39
N ARG A 88 -9.33 8.46 -8.76
CA ARG A 88 -9.53 7.35 -7.86
C ARG A 88 -8.22 6.66 -7.65
N ARG A 89 -7.61 7.02 -6.53
CA ARG A 89 -6.73 6.19 -5.74
C ARG A 89 -5.52 5.62 -6.46
N GLY A 90 -5.60 5.20 -7.74
CA GLY A 90 -4.50 4.79 -8.59
C GLY A 90 -3.57 3.75 -7.97
N HIS A 91 -2.41 3.60 -8.57
CA HIS A 91 -1.35 2.71 -8.08
C HIS A 91 -0.92 3.02 -6.63
N LYS A 92 -0.99 4.29 -6.22
CA LYS A 92 -0.66 4.70 -4.84
C LYS A 92 -1.53 4.00 -3.80
N GLU A 93 -2.84 3.92 -4.03
CA GLU A 93 -3.75 3.26 -3.10
C GLU A 93 -3.56 1.74 -3.09
N ALA A 94 -3.27 1.13 -4.24
CA ALA A 94 -2.96 -0.30 -4.30
C ALA A 94 -1.72 -0.64 -3.46
N ILE A 95 -0.66 0.16 -3.59
CA ILE A 95 0.57 0.02 -2.80
C ILE A 95 0.27 0.25 -1.30
N ARG A 96 -0.48 1.31 -0.99
CA ARG A 96 -0.86 1.63 0.38
C ARG A 96 -1.64 0.49 1.05
N ARG A 97 -2.62 -0.10 0.35
CA ARG A 97 -3.39 -1.25 0.85
C ARG A 97 -2.52 -2.49 1.03
N ALA A 98 -1.57 -2.74 0.12
CA ALA A 98 -0.64 -3.85 0.26
C ALA A 98 0.24 -3.69 1.51
N ILE A 99 0.75 -2.48 1.76
CA ILE A 99 1.55 -2.18 2.96
C ILE A 99 0.70 -2.31 4.23
N LEU A 100 -0.53 -1.79 4.24
CA LEU A 100 -1.46 -1.94 5.36
C LEU A 100 -1.72 -3.40 5.71
N GLY A 101 -1.89 -4.26 4.72
CA GLY A 101 -2.05 -5.71 4.93
C GLY A 101 -0.82 -6.39 5.54
N MET A 102 0.38 -5.81 5.33
CA MET A 102 1.66 -6.34 5.85
C MET A 102 2.07 -5.74 7.20
N LEU A 103 1.45 -4.64 7.62
CA LEU A 103 1.67 -4.06 8.94
C LEU A 103 0.79 -4.77 10.00
N PRO A 104 1.26 -4.88 11.24
CA PRO A 104 0.45 -5.42 12.33
C PRO A 104 -0.86 -4.66 12.50
N LYS A 105 -1.96 -5.38 12.66
CA LYS A 105 -3.30 -4.81 12.85
C LYS A 105 -3.49 -4.32 14.30
N ASN A 106 -2.91 -3.18 14.62
CA ASN A 106 -3.02 -2.55 15.93
C ASN A 106 -3.20 -1.03 15.79
N LYS A 107 -3.47 -0.34 16.89
CA LYS A 107 -3.65 1.13 16.90
C LYS A 107 -2.44 1.93 16.38
N LEU A 108 -1.24 1.35 16.39
CA LEU A 108 -0.02 1.98 15.86
C LEU A 108 0.04 1.95 14.32
N GLN A 109 -0.72 1.07 13.67
CA GLN A 109 -0.76 0.95 12.21
C GLN A 109 -1.09 2.28 11.54
N THR A 110 -2.11 2.98 12.06
CA THR A 110 -2.55 4.28 11.53
C THR A 110 -1.48 5.35 11.64
N ARG A 111 -0.68 5.31 12.71
CA ARG A 111 0.43 6.25 12.89
C ARG A 111 1.60 5.90 11.97
N ARG A 112 1.93 4.61 11.83
CA ARG A 112 3.01 4.14 10.95
C ARG A 112 2.74 4.44 9.48
N ILE A 113 1.50 4.29 9.00
CA ILE A 113 1.15 4.58 7.61
C ILE A 113 1.25 6.07 7.26
N LYS A 114 1.19 6.97 8.24
CA LYS A 114 1.41 8.41 8.03
C LYS A 114 2.85 8.75 7.65
N LEU A 115 3.81 7.88 7.99
CA LEU A 115 5.22 8.02 7.62
C LEU A 115 5.51 7.56 6.17
N LEU A 116 4.47 7.14 5.43
CA LEU A 116 4.58 6.66 4.06
C LEU A 116 4.20 7.77 3.09
N THR A 117 5.12 8.12 2.19
CA THR A 117 4.90 9.01 1.05
C THR A 117 5.04 8.22 -0.23
N ILE A 118 4.09 8.33 -1.15
CA ILE A 118 4.12 7.62 -2.44
C ILE A 118 4.07 8.66 -3.56
N LYS A 119 5.11 8.65 -4.40
CA LYS A 119 5.25 9.54 -5.56
C LYS A 119 5.12 8.72 -6.86
N ASN A 120 4.57 9.35 -7.88
CA ASN A 120 4.50 8.76 -9.23
C ASN A 120 5.83 8.91 -9.92
#